data_38085014e2ca851e802563ac761793b4
#
_entry.id   38085014e2ca851e802563ac761793b4
#
_cell.length_a   1.000
_cell.length_b   1.000
_cell.length_c   1.000
_cell.angle_alpha   90.00
_cell.angle_beta   90.00
_cell.angle_gamma   90.00
#
_symmetry.space_group_name_H-M   'P 1'
#
loop_
_entity.id
_entity.type
_entity.pdbx_description
1 polymer ?
#
loop_
_entity_poly.entity_id
_entity_poly.type
_entity_poly.pdbx_seq_one_letter_code
_entity_poly.pdbx_strand_id
1 'polypeptide(L)'
;MAAGGGGSWKVAYADFVTAMMAFFLVMWITAQDKKIKDAIAHSFNAPFESIKKAPPNLVPRESMGLVPSRTIQQDPFSTKGKYESPSVVEVELLRQLNENLLKALNSNPAAEEGNSVKLELTGYGLNITVFDRVQKAIFERDSAQLTDYGQWLFSTLAWEIARYKNFSLELGGHTIADYQPPDPHLDKWDLSTDRANAARHVLITHGVNTGQVSRVSGYADTEPLPETSPSGEANNRVTIQLAVNPHLRLGGVNNP
;
A
#
# COMPACT_ATOMS: atom_id res chain seq x y z
N MET A 1 -52.72 31.46 45.66
CA MET A 1 -52.46 30.45 44.62
C MET A 1 -50.99 30.44 44.32
N ALA A 2 -50.25 29.45 44.83
CA ALA A 2 -48.84 29.24 44.52
C ALA A 2 -48.75 27.95 43.72
N ALA A 3 -48.61 28.10 42.42
CA ALA A 3 -48.42 26.98 41.52
C ALA A 3 -47.06 27.17 40.78
N GLY A 4 -46.16 26.22 40.86
CA GLY A 4 -45.18 26.03 39.84
C GLY A 4 -43.71 25.95 40.22
N GLY A 5 -43.33 25.44 41.41
CA GLY A 5 -41.92 25.20 41.73
C GLY A 5 -41.37 23.83 41.34
N GLY A 6 -42.18 22.95 40.71
CA GLY A 6 -41.84 21.53 40.54
C GLY A 6 -41.08 21.11 39.28
N GLY A 7 -40.80 22.05 38.34
CA GLY A 7 -40.18 21.72 37.05
C GLY A 7 -38.70 22.06 36.94
N SER A 8 -38.24 23.06 37.62
CA SER A 8 -36.87 23.61 37.47
C SER A 8 -35.76 22.61 37.87
N TRP A 9 -35.97 21.81 38.94
CA TRP A 9 -34.98 20.83 39.36
C TRP A 9 -34.88 19.65 38.40
N LYS A 10 -35.97 19.31 37.68
CA LYS A 10 -35.94 18.25 36.64
C LYS A 10 -35.08 18.65 35.45
N VAL A 11 -35.12 19.92 35.06
CA VAL A 11 -34.29 20.45 33.99
C VAL A 11 -32.81 20.43 34.40
N ALA A 12 -32.50 20.88 35.62
CA ALA A 12 -31.13 20.82 36.14
C ALA A 12 -30.60 19.38 36.28
N TYR A 13 -31.47 18.43 36.70
CA TYR A 13 -31.12 17.02 36.76
C TYR A 13 -30.87 16.44 35.35
N ALA A 14 -31.73 16.76 34.39
CA ALA A 14 -31.55 16.31 33.00
C ALA A 14 -30.23 16.83 32.39
N ASP A 15 -29.89 18.11 32.62
CA ASP A 15 -28.64 18.71 32.17
C ASP A 15 -27.42 18.02 32.79
N PHE A 16 -27.46 17.76 34.09
CA PHE A 16 -26.40 17.00 34.76
C PHE A 16 -26.21 15.60 34.18
N VAL A 17 -27.29 14.85 33.94
CA VAL A 17 -27.23 13.50 33.36
C VAL A 17 -26.70 13.52 31.94
N THR A 18 -27.10 14.49 31.12
CA THR A 18 -26.58 14.63 29.75
C THR A 18 -25.10 15.01 29.73
N ALA A 19 -24.66 15.87 30.66
CA ALA A 19 -23.23 16.20 30.80
C ALA A 19 -22.40 14.96 31.24
N MET A 20 -22.90 14.17 32.17
CA MET A 20 -22.27 12.91 32.60
C MET A 20 -22.21 11.90 31.48
N MET A 21 -23.26 11.80 30.66
CA MET A 21 -23.29 10.91 29.49
C MET A 21 -22.25 11.35 28.41
N ALA A 22 -22.17 12.64 28.14
CA ALA A 22 -21.19 13.18 27.22
C ALA A 22 -19.74 12.93 27.71
N PHE A 23 -19.49 13.16 28.99
CA PHE A 23 -18.20 12.87 29.62
C PHE A 23 -17.82 11.38 29.54
N PHE A 24 -18.78 10.49 29.82
CA PHE A 24 -18.57 9.06 29.67
C PHE A 24 -18.25 8.65 28.24
N LEU A 25 -18.95 9.21 27.24
CA LEU A 25 -18.67 8.93 25.82
C LEU A 25 -17.26 9.39 25.42
N VAL A 26 -16.84 10.57 25.86
CA VAL A 26 -15.47 11.07 25.60
C VAL A 26 -14.44 10.15 26.27
N MET A 27 -14.65 9.79 27.53
CA MET A 27 -13.74 8.88 28.24
C MET A 27 -13.69 7.49 27.60
N TRP A 28 -14.85 6.97 27.17
CA TRP A 28 -14.92 5.69 26.47
C TRP A 28 -14.16 5.70 25.13
N ILE A 29 -14.33 6.75 24.33
CA ILE A 29 -13.60 6.92 23.06
C ILE A 29 -12.09 7.05 23.31
N THR A 30 -11.68 7.79 24.35
CA THR A 30 -10.25 7.95 24.68
C THR A 30 -9.61 6.68 25.25
N ALA A 31 -10.39 5.79 25.85
CA ALA A 31 -9.93 4.50 26.35
C ALA A 31 -9.81 3.42 25.26
N GLN A 32 -10.34 3.66 24.05
CA GLN A 32 -10.27 2.72 22.94
C GLN A 32 -8.83 2.55 22.41
N ASP A 33 -8.55 1.39 21.85
CA ASP A 33 -7.29 1.10 21.20
C ASP A 33 -6.95 2.12 20.09
N LYS A 34 -5.66 2.38 19.91
CA LYS A 34 -5.16 3.33 18.91
C LYS A 34 -5.73 3.06 17.51
N LYS A 35 -5.89 1.79 17.14
CA LYS A 35 -6.48 1.37 15.85
C LYS A 35 -7.92 1.84 15.65
N ILE A 36 -8.72 1.86 16.72
CA ILE A 36 -10.12 2.30 16.67
C ILE A 36 -10.18 3.83 16.59
N LYS A 37 -9.31 4.52 17.32
CA LYS A 37 -9.19 5.99 17.24
C LYS A 37 -8.80 6.46 15.85
N ASP A 38 -7.82 5.80 15.23
CA ASP A 38 -7.36 6.11 13.87
C ASP A 38 -8.47 5.84 12.84
N ALA A 39 -9.25 4.77 13.00
CA ALA A 39 -10.40 4.47 12.14
C ALA A 39 -11.50 5.54 12.24
N ILE A 40 -11.80 6.02 13.46
CA ILE A 40 -12.77 7.10 13.70
C ILE A 40 -12.25 8.42 13.12
N ALA A 41 -10.99 8.78 13.38
CA ALA A 41 -10.37 9.99 12.85
C ALA A 41 -10.36 10.00 11.31
N HIS A 42 -10.08 8.85 10.70
CA HIS A 42 -10.13 8.67 9.24
C HIS A 42 -11.55 8.87 8.68
N SER A 43 -12.56 8.41 9.41
CA SER A 43 -13.99 8.56 9.03
C SER A 43 -14.43 10.03 9.02
N PHE A 44 -13.89 10.85 9.92
CA PHE A 44 -14.21 12.30 9.98
C PHE A 44 -13.38 13.12 8.97
N ASN A 45 -12.15 12.74 8.69
CA ASN A 45 -11.29 13.48 7.75
C ASN A 45 -11.59 13.17 6.27
N ALA A 46 -12.20 12.02 5.97
CA ALA A 46 -12.56 11.62 4.61
C ALA A 46 -13.95 10.96 4.55
N PRO A 47 -15.05 11.70 4.82
CA PRO A 47 -16.40 11.12 4.95
C PRO A 47 -16.88 10.41 3.68
N PHE A 48 -16.38 10.79 2.50
CA PHE A 48 -16.76 10.15 1.22
C PHE A 48 -15.90 8.93 0.86
N GLU A 49 -14.72 8.74 1.44
CA GLU A 49 -13.91 7.53 1.24
C GLU A 49 -14.38 6.36 2.14
N SER A 50 -14.95 6.66 3.30
CA SER A 50 -15.47 5.66 4.23
C SER A 50 -16.62 4.83 3.65
N ILE A 51 -17.43 5.41 2.76
CA ILE A 51 -18.55 4.72 2.10
C ILE A 51 -18.04 3.67 1.09
N LYS A 52 -16.84 3.84 0.54
CA LYS A 52 -16.22 2.89 -0.39
C LYS A 52 -15.47 1.75 0.32
N LYS A 53 -15.20 1.88 1.61
CA LYS A 53 -14.40 0.93 2.42
C LYS A 53 -15.19 0.20 3.51
N ALA A 54 -16.52 0.34 3.54
CA ALA A 54 -17.34 -0.42 4.49
C ALA A 54 -17.23 -1.93 4.20
N PRO A 55 -16.90 -2.78 5.20
CA PRO A 55 -16.88 -4.21 4.99
C PRO A 55 -18.28 -4.70 4.61
N PRO A 56 -18.40 -5.69 3.70
CA PRO A 56 -19.68 -6.11 3.09
C PRO A 56 -20.69 -6.72 4.06
N ASN A 57 -20.36 -6.85 5.35
CA ASN A 57 -21.20 -7.53 6.35
C ASN A 57 -22.02 -6.60 7.24
N LEU A 58 -22.03 -5.28 7.02
CA LEU A 58 -22.78 -4.32 7.86
C LEU A 58 -24.06 -3.77 7.21
N VAL A 59 -24.44 -4.24 6.03
CA VAL A 59 -25.69 -3.84 5.39
C VAL A 59 -26.64 -5.05 5.35
N PRO A 60 -27.82 -5.01 5.99
CA PRO A 60 -28.82 -6.05 5.84
C PRO A 60 -29.24 -6.18 4.37
N ARG A 61 -29.26 -7.40 3.87
CA ARG A 61 -29.44 -7.75 2.45
C ARG A 61 -30.87 -7.53 1.91
N GLU A 62 -31.76 -6.96 2.70
CA GLU A 62 -33.21 -6.91 2.38
C GLU A 62 -33.74 -5.61 1.80
N SER A 63 -32.90 -4.62 1.47
CA SER A 63 -33.38 -3.35 0.94
C SER A 63 -32.75 -2.92 -0.40
N MET A 64 -32.30 -3.86 -1.23
CA MET A 64 -31.86 -3.50 -2.59
C MET A 64 -33.04 -3.62 -3.59
N GLY A 65 -33.86 -2.57 -3.67
CA GLY A 65 -34.68 -2.28 -4.83
C GLY A 65 -33.79 -1.98 -6.03
N LEU A 66 -34.15 -2.53 -7.17
CA LEU A 66 -33.52 -2.43 -8.48
C LEU A 66 -33.08 -1.00 -8.80
N VAL A 67 -31.80 -0.73 -8.80
CA VAL A 67 -31.20 0.49 -9.39
C VAL A 67 -30.71 0.11 -10.78
N PRO A 68 -31.14 0.81 -11.84
CA PRO A 68 -30.70 0.48 -13.19
C PRO A 68 -29.19 0.70 -13.33
N SER A 69 -28.53 -0.28 -13.94
CA SER A 69 -27.11 -0.27 -14.26
C SER A 69 -26.73 0.98 -15.06
N ARG A 70 -26.20 1.98 -14.38
CA ARG A 70 -25.58 3.12 -15.06
C ARG A 70 -24.19 2.67 -15.49
N THR A 71 -24.01 2.58 -16.78
CA THR A 71 -22.72 2.31 -17.44
C THR A 71 -21.65 3.22 -16.85
N ILE A 72 -20.76 2.63 -16.04
CA ILE A 72 -19.57 3.33 -15.55
C ILE A 72 -18.65 3.44 -16.74
N GLN A 73 -18.50 4.65 -17.23
CA GLN A 73 -17.52 4.99 -18.25
C GLN A 73 -16.15 4.70 -17.63
N GLN A 74 -15.51 3.63 -18.10
CA GLN A 74 -14.17 3.23 -17.68
C GLN A 74 -13.19 4.27 -18.20
N ASP A 75 -12.53 4.98 -17.29
CA ASP A 75 -11.34 5.75 -17.62
C ASP A 75 -10.26 4.79 -18.13
N PRO A 76 -9.74 4.98 -19.36
CA PRO A 76 -8.81 4.03 -19.98
C PRO A 76 -7.47 3.89 -19.25
N PHE A 77 -7.18 4.73 -18.26
CA PHE A 77 -5.96 4.72 -17.45
C PHE A 77 -6.18 4.30 -15.98
N SER A 78 -7.40 3.97 -15.58
CA SER A 78 -7.66 3.50 -14.22
C SER A 78 -7.29 2.03 -14.07
N THR A 79 -6.16 1.75 -13.47
CA THR A 79 -5.73 0.42 -13.00
C THR A 79 -6.64 -0.17 -11.90
N LYS A 80 -7.69 0.54 -11.49
CA LYS A 80 -8.61 0.17 -10.39
C LYS A 80 -9.50 -1.06 -10.64
N GLY A 81 -9.50 -1.62 -11.84
CA GLY A 81 -10.36 -2.76 -12.21
C GLY A 81 -9.68 -4.13 -12.20
N LYS A 82 -8.37 -4.21 -11.95
CA LYS A 82 -7.59 -5.43 -12.21
C LYS A 82 -7.36 -6.31 -10.98
N TYR A 83 -7.60 -5.80 -9.78
CA TYR A 83 -7.34 -6.54 -8.55
C TYR A 83 -8.60 -6.68 -7.71
N GLU A 84 -8.94 -7.92 -7.39
CA GLU A 84 -9.96 -8.20 -6.39
C GLU A 84 -9.41 -7.91 -4.99
N SER A 85 -10.29 -7.52 -4.07
CA SER A 85 -9.89 -7.37 -2.68
C SER A 85 -9.42 -8.73 -2.13
N PRO A 86 -8.27 -8.77 -1.43
CA PRO A 86 -7.77 -10.00 -0.87
C PRO A 86 -8.73 -10.58 0.16
N SER A 87 -8.85 -11.91 0.20
CA SER A 87 -9.56 -12.63 1.24
C SER A 87 -8.84 -12.48 2.59
N VAL A 88 -9.51 -12.81 3.68
CA VAL A 88 -8.91 -12.77 5.03
C VAL A 88 -7.61 -13.60 5.11
N VAL A 89 -7.58 -14.75 4.45
CA VAL A 89 -6.39 -15.62 4.41
C VAL A 89 -5.25 -14.96 3.64
N GLU A 90 -5.54 -14.32 2.51
CA GLU A 90 -4.54 -13.63 1.70
C GLU A 90 -3.99 -12.40 2.41
N VAL A 91 -4.83 -11.64 3.14
CA VAL A 91 -4.37 -10.53 3.99
C VAL A 91 -3.40 -11.03 5.07
N GLU A 92 -3.70 -12.18 5.69
CA GLU A 92 -2.82 -12.77 6.69
C GLU A 92 -1.49 -13.23 6.09
N LEU A 93 -1.50 -13.82 4.89
CA LEU A 93 -0.27 -14.16 4.16
C LEU A 93 0.57 -12.93 3.81
N LEU A 94 -0.06 -11.83 3.37
CA LEU A 94 0.64 -10.57 3.11
C LEU A 94 1.23 -9.98 4.40
N ARG A 95 0.54 -10.10 5.53
CA ARG A 95 1.05 -9.67 6.83
C ARG A 95 2.27 -10.49 7.26
N GLN A 96 2.20 -11.81 7.11
CA GLN A 96 3.34 -12.71 7.39
C GLN A 96 4.53 -12.40 6.49
N LEU A 97 4.29 -12.19 5.19
CA LEU A 97 5.34 -11.78 4.26
C LEU A 97 5.98 -10.47 4.69
N ASN A 98 5.18 -9.46 5.06
CA ASN A 98 5.68 -8.17 5.55
C ASN A 98 6.57 -8.34 6.79
N GLU A 99 6.15 -9.15 7.77
CA GLU A 99 6.93 -9.42 8.98
C GLU A 99 8.24 -10.17 8.67
N ASN A 100 8.20 -11.14 7.76
CA ASN A 100 9.38 -11.89 7.34
C ASN A 100 10.38 -10.99 6.57
N LEU A 101 9.88 -10.13 5.69
CA LEU A 101 10.71 -9.14 4.99
C LEU A 101 11.39 -8.19 5.97
N LEU A 102 10.65 -7.65 6.95
CA LEU A 102 11.23 -6.79 7.99
C LEU A 102 12.33 -7.51 8.77
N LYS A 103 12.12 -8.77 9.16
CA LYS A 103 13.14 -9.57 9.86
C LYS A 103 14.36 -9.82 8.99
N ALA A 104 14.16 -10.22 7.73
CA ALA A 104 15.24 -10.52 6.80
C ALA A 104 16.10 -9.27 6.49
N LEU A 105 15.46 -8.12 6.30
CA LEU A 105 16.15 -6.85 6.05
C LEU A 105 16.91 -6.35 7.29
N ASN A 106 16.33 -6.48 8.49
CA ASN A 106 16.96 -6.05 9.74
C ASN A 106 18.05 -7.01 10.24
N SER A 107 18.17 -8.20 9.68
CA SER A 107 19.21 -9.17 10.07
C SER A 107 20.62 -8.78 9.61
N ASN A 108 20.73 -7.85 8.69
CA ASN A 108 22.03 -7.35 8.22
C ASN A 108 22.41 -6.06 8.96
N PRO A 109 23.55 -6.05 9.70
CA PRO A 109 24.04 -4.85 10.38
C PRO A 109 24.27 -3.65 9.45
N ALA A 110 24.56 -3.91 8.17
CA ALA A 110 24.67 -2.87 7.16
C ALA A 110 23.33 -2.22 6.82
N ALA A 111 22.20 -2.78 7.24
CA ALA A 111 20.86 -2.21 7.00
C ALA A 111 20.47 -1.12 8.02
N GLU A 112 21.15 -1.02 9.16
CA GLU A 112 20.78 -0.10 10.26
C GLU A 112 20.95 1.39 9.93
N GLU A 113 21.78 1.75 8.96
CA GLU A 113 21.99 3.15 8.57
C GLU A 113 21.19 3.54 7.31
N GLY A 114 19.93 3.81 7.49
CA GLY A 114 19.06 4.42 6.46
C GLY A 114 18.06 3.45 5.84
N ASN A 115 16.79 3.77 6.00
CA ASN A 115 15.66 3.02 5.45
C ASN A 115 15.67 3.03 3.91
N SER A 116 16.44 2.09 3.30
CA SER A 116 16.42 1.92 1.84
C SER A 116 15.15 1.20 1.35
N VAL A 117 14.38 0.60 2.26
CA VAL A 117 13.15 -0.12 1.92
C VAL A 117 11.99 0.36 2.78
N LYS A 118 10.87 0.67 2.13
CA LYS A 118 9.59 0.95 2.79
C LYS A 118 8.60 -0.13 2.41
N LEU A 119 7.93 -0.71 3.40
CA LEU A 119 6.91 -1.73 3.24
C LEU A 119 5.57 -1.13 3.67
N GLU A 120 4.56 -1.19 2.80
CA GLU A 120 3.22 -0.66 3.05
C GLU A 120 2.16 -1.70 2.68
N LEU A 121 1.45 -2.18 3.70
CA LEU A 121 0.29 -3.05 3.48
C LEU A 121 -0.92 -2.20 3.09
N THR A 122 -1.46 -2.45 1.91
CA THR A 122 -2.61 -1.74 1.36
C THR A 122 -3.85 -2.63 1.34
N GLY A 123 -5.02 -2.04 1.04
CA GLY A 123 -6.26 -2.83 0.88
C GLY A 123 -6.26 -3.79 -0.31
N TYR A 124 -5.24 -3.75 -1.18
CA TYR A 124 -5.14 -4.58 -2.39
C TYR A 124 -3.89 -5.47 -2.42
N GLY A 125 -2.95 -5.28 -1.49
CA GLY A 125 -1.70 -6.02 -1.48
C GLY A 125 -0.62 -5.39 -0.63
N LEU A 126 0.63 -5.72 -0.92
CA LEU A 126 1.82 -5.19 -0.27
C LEU A 126 2.65 -4.39 -1.27
N ASN A 127 2.90 -3.12 -0.95
CA ASN A 127 3.82 -2.28 -1.70
C ASN A 127 5.19 -2.27 -1.02
N ILE A 128 6.22 -2.59 -1.80
CA ILE A 128 7.63 -2.53 -1.40
C ILE A 128 8.27 -1.42 -2.22
N THR A 129 8.76 -0.38 -1.56
CA THR A 129 9.50 0.71 -2.20
C THR A 129 10.97 0.60 -1.83
N VAL A 130 11.83 0.46 -2.81
CA VAL A 130 13.28 0.39 -2.67
C VAL A 130 13.87 1.71 -3.15
N PHE A 131 14.48 2.47 -2.23
CA PHE A 131 15.05 3.78 -2.50
C PHE A 131 16.53 3.67 -2.88
N ASP A 132 16.88 4.26 -4.02
CA ASP A 132 18.25 4.39 -4.47
C ASP A 132 18.86 5.67 -3.85
N ARG A 133 19.60 5.51 -2.75
CA ARG A 133 20.15 6.62 -1.98
C ARG A 133 21.65 6.75 -2.18
N VAL A 134 22.16 7.98 -2.19
CA VAL A 134 23.61 8.27 -2.37
C VAL A 134 24.47 7.53 -1.34
N GLN A 135 24.01 7.41 -0.09
CA GLN A 135 24.77 6.71 0.97
C GLN A 135 24.71 5.19 0.84
N LYS A 136 23.65 4.65 0.24
CA LYS A 136 23.45 3.21 -0.01
C LYS A 136 22.84 3.03 -1.38
N ALA A 137 23.66 3.22 -2.41
CA ALA A 137 23.24 3.11 -3.79
C ALA A 137 22.82 1.67 -4.11
N ILE A 138 21.66 1.53 -4.70
CA ILE A 138 21.11 0.27 -5.20
C ILE A 138 21.65 -0.01 -6.61
N PHE A 139 21.82 1.06 -7.39
CA PHE A 139 22.34 1.01 -8.74
C PHE A 139 23.66 1.77 -8.83
N GLU A 140 24.50 1.34 -9.76
CA GLU A 140 25.65 2.13 -10.18
C GLU A 140 25.18 3.47 -10.76
N ARG A 141 26.04 4.47 -10.62
CA ARG A 141 25.69 5.84 -11.04
C ARG A 141 25.27 5.88 -12.50
N ASP A 142 24.14 6.54 -12.76
CA ASP A 142 23.56 6.74 -14.10
C ASP A 142 23.35 5.44 -14.89
N SER A 143 23.16 4.32 -14.21
CA SER A 143 23.06 2.98 -14.78
C SER A 143 21.89 2.20 -14.16
N ALA A 144 21.53 1.12 -14.83
CA ALA A 144 20.65 0.06 -14.30
C ALA A 144 21.45 -1.14 -13.73
N GLN A 145 22.79 -1.06 -13.73
CA GLN A 145 23.62 -2.10 -13.11
C GLN A 145 23.48 -2.00 -11.59
N LEU A 146 23.20 -3.15 -10.95
CA LEU A 146 23.07 -3.21 -9.50
C LEU A 146 24.44 -3.20 -8.82
N THR A 147 24.52 -2.48 -7.70
CA THR A 147 25.64 -2.58 -6.77
C THR A 147 25.58 -3.91 -5.99
N ASP A 148 26.66 -4.27 -5.29
CA ASP A 148 26.64 -5.45 -4.41
C ASP A 148 25.53 -5.36 -3.35
N TYR A 149 25.27 -4.16 -2.83
CA TYR A 149 24.18 -3.92 -1.89
C TYR A 149 22.81 -4.10 -2.57
N GLY A 150 22.63 -3.56 -3.77
CA GLY A 150 21.41 -3.74 -4.55
C GLY A 150 21.15 -5.21 -4.89
N GLN A 151 22.18 -5.93 -5.27
CA GLN A 151 22.11 -7.37 -5.54
C GLN A 151 21.67 -8.17 -4.30
N TRP A 152 22.31 -7.90 -3.16
CA TRP A 152 21.94 -8.50 -1.88
C TRP A 152 20.50 -8.17 -1.51
N LEU A 153 20.08 -6.91 -1.64
CA LEU A 153 18.75 -6.46 -1.26
C LEU A 153 17.67 -7.16 -2.09
N PHE A 154 17.77 -7.12 -3.42
CA PHE A 154 16.78 -7.75 -4.29
C PHE A 154 16.80 -9.27 -4.18
N SER A 155 17.95 -9.92 -3.92
CA SER A 155 18.00 -11.36 -3.66
C SER A 155 17.30 -11.74 -2.35
N THR A 156 17.46 -10.91 -1.30
CA THR A 156 16.74 -11.09 -0.02
C THR A 156 15.23 -10.96 -0.20
N LEU A 157 14.79 -9.92 -0.93
CA LEU A 157 13.37 -9.75 -1.26
C LEU A 157 12.84 -10.94 -2.07
N ALA A 158 13.61 -11.40 -3.06
CA ALA A 158 13.24 -12.53 -3.90
C ALA A 158 13.02 -13.82 -3.10
N TRP A 159 13.90 -14.12 -2.18
CA TRP A 159 13.84 -15.31 -1.32
C TRP A 159 12.54 -15.35 -0.50
N GLU A 160 12.15 -14.25 0.09
CA GLU A 160 10.92 -14.18 0.86
C GLU A 160 9.68 -14.21 -0.05
N ILE A 161 9.69 -13.46 -1.15
CA ILE A 161 8.56 -13.40 -2.10
C ILE A 161 8.31 -14.74 -2.78
N ALA A 162 9.37 -15.48 -3.16
CA ALA A 162 9.27 -16.76 -3.85
C ALA A 162 8.50 -17.83 -3.08
N ARG A 163 8.36 -17.69 -1.77
CA ARG A 163 7.58 -18.60 -0.90
C ARG A 163 6.06 -18.42 -1.08
N TYR A 164 5.64 -17.29 -1.64
CA TYR A 164 4.23 -16.91 -1.78
C TYR A 164 3.82 -16.85 -3.26
N LYS A 165 3.46 -18.00 -3.82
CA LYS A 165 3.19 -18.16 -5.27
C LYS A 165 1.85 -17.59 -5.74
N ASN A 166 0.96 -17.23 -4.81
CA ASN A 166 -0.41 -16.79 -5.12
C ASN A 166 -0.53 -15.30 -5.43
N PHE A 167 0.57 -14.56 -5.33
CA PHE A 167 0.60 -13.13 -5.61
C PHE A 167 1.23 -12.85 -6.96
N SER A 168 0.66 -11.88 -7.67
CA SER A 168 1.27 -11.27 -8.85
C SER A 168 2.13 -10.09 -8.44
N LEU A 169 3.19 -9.86 -9.21
CA LEU A 169 4.12 -8.76 -9.01
C LEU A 169 4.01 -7.76 -10.15
N GLU A 170 3.94 -6.49 -9.82
CA GLU A 170 4.19 -5.40 -10.73
C GLU A 170 5.41 -4.61 -10.26
N LEU A 171 6.32 -4.33 -11.18
CA LEU A 171 7.53 -3.56 -10.91
C LEU A 171 7.45 -2.21 -11.60
N GLY A 172 7.83 -1.17 -10.88
CA GLY A 172 7.90 0.19 -11.39
C GLY A 172 9.26 0.83 -11.11
N GLY A 173 9.85 1.47 -12.10
CA GLY A 173 11.05 2.27 -11.92
C GLY A 173 10.73 3.76 -11.98
N HIS A 174 11.37 4.55 -11.14
CA HIS A 174 11.18 5.99 -11.05
C HIS A 174 12.54 6.70 -10.97
N THR A 175 12.59 7.93 -11.49
CA THR A 175 13.76 8.78 -11.47
C THR A 175 13.42 10.17 -10.91
N ILE A 176 14.44 10.94 -10.54
CA ILE A 176 14.27 12.34 -10.15
C ILE A 176 14.00 13.23 -11.37
N ALA A 177 13.35 14.37 -11.13
CA ALA A 177 13.02 15.32 -12.19
C ALA A 177 14.26 15.95 -12.86
N ASP A 178 15.33 16.16 -12.10
CA ASP A 178 16.55 16.83 -12.59
C ASP A 178 17.58 15.84 -13.15
N TYR A 179 17.22 14.56 -13.32
CA TYR A 179 18.14 13.59 -13.91
C TYR A 179 18.52 14.00 -15.34
N GLN A 180 19.82 14.02 -15.60
CA GLN A 180 20.42 14.30 -16.91
C GLN A 180 21.19 13.05 -17.34
N PRO A 181 20.75 12.34 -18.39
CA PRO A 181 21.46 11.16 -18.87
C PRO A 181 22.83 11.54 -19.45
N PRO A 182 23.85 10.72 -19.19
CA PRO A 182 25.18 10.93 -19.77
C PRO A 182 25.20 10.68 -21.27
N ASP A 183 24.32 9.81 -21.77
CA ASP A 183 24.15 9.54 -23.20
C ASP A 183 22.89 10.28 -23.70
N PRO A 184 23.05 11.16 -24.75
CA PRO A 184 21.92 11.91 -25.31
C PRO A 184 20.87 11.03 -26.01
N HIS A 185 21.15 9.76 -26.27
CA HIS A 185 20.22 8.81 -26.86
C HIS A 185 19.34 8.09 -25.82
N LEU A 186 19.70 8.20 -24.53
CA LEU A 186 18.93 7.66 -23.41
C LEU A 186 18.15 8.77 -22.73
N ASP A 187 17.02 8.42 -22.17
CA ASP A 187 16.19 9.36 -21.39
C ASP A 187 15.83 8.79 -20.01
N LYS A 188 15.01 9.53 -19.27
CA LYS A 188 14.51 9.12 -17.95
C LYS A 188 13.65 7.87 -18.03
N TRP A 189 12.92 7.69 -19.14
CA TRP A 189 12.07 6.53 -19.38
C TRP A 189 12.90 5.27 -19.55
N ASP A 190 13.99 5.36 -20.33
CA ASP A 190 14.92 4.25 -20.52
C ASP A 190 15.52 3.82 -19.19
N LEU A 191 16.12 4.76 -18.44
CA LEU A 191 16.74 4.43 -17.16
C LEU A 191 15.75 3.82 -16.17
N SER A 192 14.55 4.41 -16.04
CA SER A 192 13.56 3.92 -15.10
C SER A 192 13.06 2.51 -15.47
N THR A 193 12.85 2.26 -16.75
CA THR A 193 12.44 0.94 -17.26
C THR A 193 13.54 -0.10 -17.08
N ASP A 194 14.79 0.25 -17.38
CA ASP A 194 15.93 -0.65 -17.26
C ASP A 194 16.21 -1.02 -15.80
N ARG A 195 16.08 -0.07 -14.86
CA ARG A 195 16.18 -0.34 -13.43
C ARG A 195 15.08 -1.29 -12.93
N ALA A 196 13.86 -1.10 -13.37
CA ALA A 196 12.76 -2.03 -13.07
C ALA A 196 13.02 -3.42 -13.64
N ASN A 197 13.54 -3.52 -14.85
CA ASN A 197 13.93 -4.78 -15.48
C ASN A 197 15.11 -5.45 -14.77
N ALA A 198 16.13 -4.71 -14.35
CA ALA A 198 17.25 -5.25 -13.58
C ALA A 198 16.75 -5.87 -12.26
N ALA A 199 15.87 -5.18 -11.52
CA ALA A 199 15.25 -5.72 -10.34
C ALA A 199 14.47 -7.01 -10.64
N ARG A 200 13.64 -7.03 -11.69
CA ARG A 200 12.92 -8.22 -12.14
C ARG A 200 13.86 -9.41 -12.41
N HIS A 201 14.96 -9.16 -13.09
CA HIS A 201 15.92 -10.23 -13.40
C HIS A 201 16.48 -10.88 -12.13
N VAL A 202 16.85 -10.08 -11.13
CA VAL A 202 17.34 -10.63 -9.85
C VAL A 202 16.24 -11.40 -9.12
N LEU A 203 15.01 -10.87 -9.09
CA LEU A 203 13.89 -11.58 -8.45
C LEU A 203 13.66 -12.96 -9.06
N ILE A 204 13.64 -13.06 -10.39
CA ILE A 204 13.44 -14.34 -11.09
C ILE A 204 14.63 -15.27 -10.85
N THR A 205 15.86 -14.79 -10.94
CA THR A 205 17.07 -15.60 -10.73
C THR A 205 17.12 -16.21 -9.33
N HIS A 206 16.53 -15.52 -8.33
CA HIS A 206 16.49 -15.98 -6.94
C HIS A 206 15.16 -16.64 -6.53
N GLY A 207 14.38 -17.10 -7.51
CA GLY A 207 13.29 -18.06 -7.27
C GLY A 207 11.87 -17.54 -7.42
N VAL A 208 11.67 -16.25 -7.71
CA VAL A 208 10.35 -15.75 -8.07
C VAL A 208 9.94 -16.34 -9.43
N ASN A 209 8.76 -16.92 -9.50
CA ASN A 209 8.27 -17.52 -10.74
C ASN A 209 7.99 -16.43 -11.78
N THR A 210 8.44 -16.65 -13.02
CA THR A 210 8.20 -15.72 -14.14
C THR A 210 6.72 -15.43 -14.36
N GLY A 211 5.85 -16.42 -14.16
CA GLY A 211 4.39 -16.27 -14.28
C GLY A 211 3.75 -15.39 -13.19
N GLN A 212 4.48 -15.08 -12.10
CA GLN A 212 4.01 -14.13 -11.10
C GLN A 212 4.21 -12.67 -11.53
N VAL A 213 5.18 -12.40 -12.42
CA VAL A 213 5.41 -11.04 -12.90
C VAL A 213 4.37 -10.67 -13.94
N SER A 214 3.45 -9.79 -13.58
CA SER A 214 2.36 -9.35 -14.45
C SER A 214 2.71 -8.12 -15.28
N ARG A 215 3.58 -7.25 -14.75
CA ARG A 215 3.97 -6.00 -15.43
C ARG A 215 5.31 -5.47 -14.94
N VAL A 216 6.05 -4.84 -15.88
CA VAL A 216 7.21 -4.00 -15.60
C VAL A 216 6.99 -2.67 -16.30
N SER A 217 7.18 -1.56 -15.60
CA SER A 217 6.92 -0.22 -16.11
C SER A 217 8.02 0.75 -15.71
N GLY A 218 8.39 1.64 -16.62
CA GLY A 218 9.13 2.85 -16.29
C GLY A 218 8.15 4.00 -16.12
N TYR A 219 8.34 4.83 -15.13
CA TYR A 219 7.53 6.01 -14.84
C TYR A 219 8.33 7.31 -14.97
N ALA A 220 9.62 7.22 -15.25
CA ALA A 220 10.48 8.40 -15.29
C ALA A 220 10.27 9.27 -14.02
N ASP A 221 10.00 10.56 -14.18
CA ASP A 221 9.71 11.54 -13.12
C ASP A 221 8.22 11.92 -13.04
N THR A 222 7.33 11.16 -13.68
CA THR A 222 5.90 11.49 -13.77
C THR A 222 5.11 11.23 -12.49
N GLU A 223 5.63 10.39 -11.60
CA GLU A 223 4.99 10.04 -10.33
C GLU A 223 5.89 10.36 -9.13
N PRO A 224 6.12 11.64 -8.80
CA PRO A 224 6.90 12.01 -7.62
C PRO A 224 6.17 11.63 -6.33
N LEU A 225 6.92 11.37 -5.27
CA LEU A 225 6.35 11.12 -3.94
C LEU A 225 5.69 12.40 -3.41
N PRO A 226 4.47 12.32 -2.83
CA PRO A 226 3.68 13.50 -2.45
C PRO A 226 4.36 14.42 -1.42
N GLU A 227 5.21 13.85 -0.56
CA GLU A 227 5.87 14.57 0.54
C GLU A 227 7.30 15.00 0.20
N THR A 228 7.72 14.83 -1.06
CA THR A 228 9.11 15.05 -1.48
C THR A 228 9.14 15.98 -2.68
N SER A 229 10.17 16.86 -2.75
CA SER A 229 10.43 17.62 -3.98
C SER A 229 10.60 16.67 -5.17
N PRO A 230 10.10 17.00 -6.38
CA PRO A 230 10.27 16.16 -7.58
C PRO A 230 11.73 15.80 -7.89
N SER A 231 12.68 16.69 -7.53
CA SER A 231 14.13 16.46 -7.62
C SER A 231 14.73 15.78 -6.39
N GLY A 232 13.91 15.44 -5.40
CA GLY A 232 14.39 14.79 -4.18
C GLY A 232 14.85 13.36 -4.44
N GLU A 233 15.96 12.98 -3.79
CA GLU A 233 16.62 11.68 -3.91
C GLU A 233 15.66 10.48 -3.74
N ALA A 234 14.65 10.62 -2.88
CA ALA A 234 13.66 9.57 -2.65
C ALA A 234 12.81 9.21 -3.89
N ASN A 235 12.84 10.05 -4.95
CA ASN A 235 12.17 9.73 -6.20
C ASN A 235 12.99 8.77 -7.08
N ASN A 236 14.30 8.62 -6.86
CA ASN A 236 15.06 7.49 -7.39
C ASN A 236 14.68 6.23 -6.61
N ARG A 237 13.78 5.44 -7.15
CA ARG A 237 13.27 4.24 -6.47
C ARG A 237 12.79 3.18 -7.45
N VAL A 238 12.74 1.96 -6.95
CA VAL A 238 12.01 0.85 -7.59
C VAL A 238 10.86 0.46 -6.69
N THR A 239 9.68 0.33 -7.26
CA THR A 239 8.48 -0.14 -6.56
C THR A 239 8.18 -1.56 -6.97
N ILE A 240 7.80 -2.42 -6.01
CA ILE A 240 7.32 -3.77 -6.24
C ILE A 240 5.96 -3.85 -5.55
N GLN A 241 4.92 -4.02 -6.34
CA GLN A 241 3.57 -4.21 -5.83
C GLN A 241 3.22 -5.70 -5.91
N LEU A 242 2.93 -6.29 -4.77
CA LEU A 242 2.35 -7.62 -4.69
C LEU A 242 0.84 -7.48 -4.53
N ALA A 243 0.10 -8.07 -5.47
CA ALA A 243 -1.36 -8.09 -5.43
C ALA A 243 -1.86 -9.52 -5.57
N VAL A 244 -3.05 -9.78 -5.04
CA VAL A 244 -3.70 -11.08 -5.21
C VAL A 244 -4.01 -11.27 -6.70
N ASN A 245 -3.57 -12.39 -7.25
CA ASN A 245 -3.91 -12.77 -8.61
C ASN A 245 -5.04 -13.80 -8.60
N PRO A 246 -6.24 -13.44 -9.07
CA PRO A 246 -7.37 -14.37 -9.13
C PRO A 246 -7.06 -15.63 -9.95
N HIS A 247 -6.20 -15.53 -10.95
CA HIS A 247 -5.82 -16.65 -11.83
C HIS A 247 -4.78 -17.59 -11.20
N LEU A 248 -4.05 -17.13 -10.18
CA LEU A 248 -3.10 -17.93 -9.41
C LEU A 248 -3.72 -18.54 -8.14
N ARG A 249 -4.97 -18.18 -7.82
CA ARG A 249 -5.72 -18.80 -6.73
C ARG A 249 -5.86 -20.29 -7.00
N LEU A 250 -5.11 -21.07 -6.20
CA LEU A 250 -5.22 -22.52 -6.03
C LEU A 250 -5.63 -23.26 -7.30
N GLY A 251 -4.64 -23.75 -8.02
CA GLY A 251 -4.80 -24.84 -8.97
C GLY A 251 -6.18 -24.92 -9.60
N GLY A 252 -6.53 -23.92 -10.40
CA GLY A 252 -7.67 -24.07 -11.30
C GLY A 252 -7.38 -25.34 -12.08
N VAL A 253 -8.12 -26.38 -11.79
CA VAL A 253 -8.21 -27.57 -12.61
C VAL A 253 -8.54 -27.02 -13.99
N ASN A 254 -7.50 -26.88 -14.82
CA ASN A 254 -7.71 -26.76 -16.25
C ASN A 254 -8.40 -28.04 -16.66
N ASN A 255 -9.71 -28.02 -16.70
CA ASN A 255 -10.46 -29.03 -17.39
C ASN A 255 -10.29 -28.72 -18.89
N PRO A 256 -9.82 -29.71 -19.69
CA PRO A 256 -9.55 -29.58 -21.12
C PRO A 256 -10.80 -29.22 -21.93
#